data_0bb2288b67690e6bc5fb7ab9600c6a5d
#
_entry.id   0bb2288b67690e6bc5fb7ab9600c6a5d
#
_cell.length_a   1.000
_cell.length_b   1.000
_cell.length_c   1.000
_cell.angle_alpha   90.00
_cell.angle_beta   90.00
_cell.angle_gamma   90.00
#
_symmetry.space_group_name_H-M   'P 1'
#
loop_
_entity.id
_entity.type
_entity.pdbx_description
1 polymer ?
#
loop_
_entity_poly.entity_id
_entity_poly.type
_entity_poly.pdbx_seq_one_letter_code
_entity_poly.pdbx_strand_id
1 'polypeptide(L)'
;MHDTQTPSNWVLRWAHLVPSAGAVLDVACGQGRHLRFFASRGHPVTGVDRDPEAIARVQGFGETLVADIENGPWPFAGRHFAGVVVTNYLWRPLLPAILDCVAPEGVLIYKTFAAGNETVGKPSRPDFLLAPGELLRACEALRVIAYEDGFLGGPDRFVQRIVAVRQPPSVAPRRHTLEAPGPNR
;
A
#
# COMPACT_ATOMS: atom_id res chain seq x y z
N MET A 1 5.90 -9.11 -20.74
CA MET A 1 4.83 -8.14 -20.48
C MET A 1 4.33 -8.38 -19.05
N HIS A 2 4.60 -7.44 -18.10
CA HIS A 2 3.99 -7.60 -16.78
C HIS A 2 2.51 -7.33 -16.92
N ASP A 3 1.69 -8.27 -16.50
CA ASP A 3 0.25 -8.07 -16.37
C ASP A 3 0.01 -6.96 -15.33
N THR A 4 -0.24 -5.75 -15.84
CA THR A 4 -0.52 -4.57 -15.02
C THR A 4 -1.87 -4.68 -14.27
N GLN A 5 -2.62 -5.75 -14.52
CA GLN A 5 -3.94 -6.00 -13.93
C GLN A 5 -3.87 -6.90 -12.68
N THR A 6 -2.81 -7.69 -12.54
CA THR A 6 -2.70 -8.59 -11.38
C THR A 6 -2.25 -7.83 -10.14
N PRO A 7 -2.96 -7.95 -9.00
CA PRO A 7 -2.55 -7.35 -7.75
C PRO A 7 -1.18 -7.87 -7.30
N SER A 8 -0.46 -7.03 -6.56
CA SER A 8 0.82 -7.42 -5.96
C SER A 8 0.65 -8.63 -5.03
N ASN A 9 1.52 -9.64 -5.14
CA ASN A 9 1.53 -10.80 -4.25
C ASN A 9 1.61 -10.40 -2.77
N TRP A 10 2.27 -9.28 -2.46
CA TRP A 10 2.30 -8.74 -1.11
C TRP A 10 0.93 -8.28 -0.63
N VAL A 11 0.20 -7.58 -1.49
CA VAL A 11 -1.18 -7.17 -1.19
C VAL A 11 -2.10 -8.40 -1.07
N LEU A 12 -2.01 -9.36 -2.00
CA LEU A 12 -2.80 -10.60 -1.94
C LEU A 12 -2.58 -11.37 -0.64
N ARG A 13 -1.31 -11.49 -0.21
CA ARG A 13 -0.95 -12.22 1.02
C ARG A 13 -1.57 -11.60 2.26
N TRP A 14 -1.64 -10.27 2.33
CA TRP A 14 -1.97 -9.57 3.57
C TRP A 14 -3.34 -8.87 3.58
N ALA A 15 -4.07 -8.92 2.46
CA ALA A 15 -5.39 -8.29 2.35
C ALA A 15 -6.40 -8.79 3.40
N HIS A 16 -6.23 -10.00 3.91
CA HIS A 16 -7.08 -10.59 4.93
C HIS A 16 -7.03 -9.86 6.28
N LEU A 17 -6.01 -9.02 6.51
CA LEU A 17 -5.91 -8.20 7.71
C LEU A 17 -6.76 -6.92 7.63
N VAL A 18 -7.20 -6.52 6.43
CA VAL A 18 -8.11 -5.38 6.29
C VAL A 18 -9.47 -5.75 6.87
N PRO A 19 -10.01 -4.98 7.84
CA PRO A 19 -11.32 -5.25 8.42
C PRO A 19 -12.40 -5.41 7.36
N SER A 20 -13.28 -6.39 7.51
CA SER A 20 -14.36 -6.69 6.57
C SER A 20 -15.21 -5.45 6.28
N ALA A 21 -15.53 -5.21 5.01
CA ALA A 21 -16.25 -4.04 4.51
C ALA A 21 -15.61 -2.68 4.86
N GLY A 22 -14.40 -2.66 5.40
CA GLY A 22 -13.67 -1.44 5.71
C GLY A 22 -13.21 -0.71 4.44
N ALA A 23 -13.25 0.61 4.44
CA ALA A 23 -12.80 1.42 3.31
C ALA A 23 -11.30 1.27 3.07
N VAL A 24 -10.90 1.19 1.79
CA VAL A 24 -9.50 1.04 1.37
C VAL A 24 -9.07 2.21 0.49
N LEU A 25 -7.92 2.79 0.80
CA LEU A 25 -7.23 3.79 -0.01
C LEU A 25 -6.08 3.13 -0.77
N ASP A 26 -6.01 3.33 -2.09
CA ASP A 26 -4.88 2.96 -2.95
C ASP A 26 -4.16 4.23 -3.41
N VAL A 27 -2.96 4.47 -2.91
CA VAL A 27 -2.17 5.67 -3.17
C VAL A 27 -1.30 5.44 -4.41
N ALA A 28 -1.33 6.38 -5.36
CA ALA A 28 -0.71 6.22 -6.68
C ALA A 28 -1.21 4.94 -7.36
N CYS A 29 -2.54 4.83 -7.47
CA CYS A 29 -3.22 3.58 -7.80
C CYS A 29 -3.02 3.11 -9.24
N GLY A 30 -2.49 3.98 -10.13
CA GLY A 30 -2.31 3.68 -11.53
C GLY A 30 -3.60 3.16 -12.17
N GLN A 31 -3.50 2.05 -12.89
CA GLN A 31 -4.65 1.41 -13.53
C GLN A 31 -5.57 0.63 -12.58
N GLY A 32 -5.44 0.82 -11.25
CA GLY A 32 -6.38 0.36 -10.23
C GLY A 32 -6.47 -1.16 -10.02
N ARG A 33 -5.38 -1.89 -10.21
CA ARG A 33 -5.35 -3.35 -9.97
C ARG A 33 -5.76 -3.72 -8.54
N HIS A 34 -5.37 -2.91 -7.55
CA HIS A 34 -5.74 -3.14 -6.16
C HIS A 34 -7.13 -2.60 -5.85
N LEU A 35 -7.56 -1.50 -6.48
CA LEU A 35 -8.94 -1.01 -6.38
C LEU A 35 -9.94 -2.10 -6.79
N ARG A 36 -9.76 -2.69 -8.00
CA ARG A 36 -10.61 -3.80 -8.46
C ARG A 36 -10.58 -4.99 -7.52
N PHE A 37 -9.41 -5.34 -7.02
CA PHE A 37 -9.24 -6.45 -6.11
C PHE A 37 -10.01 -6.25 -4.80
N PHE A 38 -9.92 -5.09 -4.17
CA PHE A 38 -10.65 -4.82 -2.93
C PHE A 38 -12.14 -4.59 -3.16
N ALA A 39 -12.52 -3.91 -4.25
CA ALA A 39 -13.92 -3.74 -4.63
C ALA A 39 -14.62 -5.10 -4.83
N SER A 40 -13.97 -6.06 -5.50
CA SER A 40 -14.52 -7.42 -5.69
C SER A 40 -14.71 -8.20 -4.39
N ARG A 41 -14.09 -7.74 -3.30
CA ARG A 41 -14.24 -8.29 -1.94
C ARG A 41 -15.20 -7.51 -1.05
N GLY A 42 -15.94 -6.56 -1.62
CA GLY A 42 -16.95 -5.78 -0.92
C GLY A 42 -16.40 -4.61 -0.09
N HIS A 43 -15.17 -4.20 -0.33
CA HIS A 43 -14.60 -3.01 0.30
C HIS A 43 -14.98 -1.75 -0.49
N PRO A 44 -15.48 -0.67 0.16
CA PRO A 44 -15.47 0.65 -0.43
C PRO A 44 -14.02 1.05 -0.76
N VAL A 45 -13.76 1.49 -1.99
CA VAL A 45 -12.40 1.81 -2.43
C VAL A 45 -12.28 3.27 -2.86
N THR A 46 -11.14 3.87 -2.53
CA THR A 46 -10.75 5.21 -2.95
C THR A 46 -9.37 5.11 -3.59
N GLY A 47 -9.19 5.68 -4.77
CA GLY A 47 -7.92 5.71 -5.47
C GLY A 47 -7.51 7.13 -5.86
N VAL A 48 -6.21 7.40 -5.84
CA VAL A 48 -5.63 8.63 -6.33
C VAL A 48 -4.44 8.34 -7.24
N ASP A 49 -4.40 9.01 -8.37
CA ASP A 49 -3.24 9.02 -9.27
C ASP A 49 -3.18 10.36 -10.00
N ARG A 50 -1.99 10.73 -10.48
CA ARG A 50 -1.82 11.94 -11.30
C ARG A 50 -2.20 11.74 -12.76
N ASP A 51 -2.27 10.49 -13.22
CA ASP A 51 -2.58 10.14 -14.61
C ASP A 51 -4.10 10.07 -14.82
N PRO A 52 -4.69 11.04 -15.56
CA PRO A 52 -6.13 11.05 -15.83
C PRO A 52 -6.59 9.87 -16.68
N GLU A 53 -5.73 9.33 -17.56
CA GLU A 53 -6.10 8.16 -18.38
C GLU A 53 -6.16 6.90 -17.52
N ALA A 54 -5.24 6.75 -16.56
CA ALA A 54 -5.27 5.64 -15.62
C ALA A 54 -6.54 5.71 -14.75
N ILE A 55 -6.89 6.88 -14.22
CA ILE A 55 -8.10 7.09 -13.41
C ILE A 55 -9.37 6.84 -14.23
N ALA A 56 -9.44 7.28 -15.50
CA ALA A 56 -10.59 7.03 -16.36
C ALA A 56 -10.91 5.52 -16.51
N ARG A 57 -9.88 4.65 -16.47
CA ARG A 57 -10.05 3.18 -16.58
C ARG A 57 -10.58 2.51 -15.32
N VAL A 58 -10.62 3.23 -14.21
CA VAL A 58 -11.05 2.69 -12.90
C VAL A 58 -12.29 3.39 -12.36
N GLN A 59 -12.86 4.30 -13.12
CA GLN A 59 -14.17 4.88 -12.81
C GLN A 59 -15.23 3.78 -12.68
N GLY A 60 -16.07 3.89 -11.64
CA GLY A 60 -17.14 2.92 -11.37
C GLY A 60 -16.79 1.82 -10.38
N PHE A 61 -15.52 1.64 -9.98
CA PHE A 61 -15.16 0.71 -8.90
C PHE A 61 -15.30 1.36 -7.51
N GLY A 62 -15.20 2.69 -7.40
CA GLY A 62 -15.30 3.46 -6.18
C GLY A 62 -14.96 4.92 -6.41
N GLU A 63 -14.59 5.65 -5.37
CA GLU A 63 -14.13 7.02 -5.46
C GLU A 63 -12.75 7.07 -6.11
N THR A 64 -12.57 7.90 -7.15
CA THR A 64 -11.29 8.06 -7.82
C THR A 64 -10.98 9.52 -8.07
N LEU A 65 -9.73 9.93 -7.79
CA LEU A 65 -9.27 11.30 -7.91
C LEU A 65 -8.06 11.38 -8.85
N VAL A 66 -8.10 12.36 -9.77
CA VAL A 66 -6.89 12.80 -10.48
C VAL A 66 -6.25 13.90 -9.65
N ALA A 67 -5.08 13.64 -9.09
CA ALA A 67 -4.36 14.64 -8.30
C ALA A 67 -2.84 14.40 -8.33
N ASP A 68 -2.08 15.48 -8.49
CA ASP A 68 -0.63 15.46 -8.25
C ASP A 68 -0.38 15.64 -6.74
N ILE A 69 -0.23 14.52 -6.06
CA ILE A 69 -0.01 14.47 -4.62
C ILE A 69 1.42 14.81 -4.19
N GLU A 70 2.34 14.99 -5.14
CA GLU A 70 3.71 15.42 -4.86
C GLU A 70 3.85 16.95 -4.83
N ASN A 71 3.12 17.65 -5.71
CA ASN A 71 3.21 19.10 -5.87
C ASN A 71 1.90 19.83 -5.46
N GLY A 72 0.84 19.09 -5.19
CA GLY A 72 -0.46 19.61 -4.76
C GLY A 72 -0.80 19.28 -3.30
N PRO A 73 -1.96 19.74 -2.83
CA PRO A 73 -2.43 19.41 -1.49
C PRO A 73 -2.78 17.92 -1.37
N TRP A 74 -2.52 17.34 -0.20
CA TRP A 74 -2.96 15.99 0.12
C TRP A 74 -4.51 15.93 0.20
N PRO A 75 -5.19 15.17 -0.67
CA PRO A 75 -6.66 15.25 -0.77
C PRO A 75 -7.40 14.50 0.36
N PHE A 76 -6.69 13.75 1.19
CA PHE A 76 -7.28 12.90 2.22
C PHE A 76 -6.97 13.38 3.65
N ALA A 77 -6.63 14.65 3.83
CA ALA A 77 -6.40 15.22 5.16
C ALA A 77 -7.62 14.99 6.08
N GLY A 78 -7.39 14.38 7.25
CA GLY A 78 -8.44 14.05 8.22
C GLY A 78 -9.33 12.84 7.84
N ARG A 79 -9.08 12.18 6.71
CA ARG A 79 -9.77 10.92 6.35
C ARG A 79 -8.97 9.73 6.83
N HIS A 80 -9.70 8.69 7.27
CA HIS A 80 -9.10 7.46 7.75
C HIS A 80 -9.69 6.26 7.03
N PHE A 81 -8.84 5.27 6.74
CA PHE A 81 -9.19 4.08 5.97
C PHE A 81 -8.79 2.82 6.74
N ALA A 82 -9.62 1.79 6.65
CA ALA A 82 -9.34 0.49 7.25
C ALA A 82 -8.19 -0.24 6.56
N GLY A 83 -7.94 0.06 5.30
CA GLY A 83 -6.76 -0.37 4.55
C GLY A 83 -6.13 0.80 3.81
N VAL A 84 -4.82 0.95 3.89
CA VAL A 84 -4.04 1.89 3.06
C VAL A 84 -3.01 1.08 2.29
N VAL A 85 -3.09 1.15 0.96
CA VAL A 85 -2.24 0.39 0.04
C VAL A 85 -1.33 1.35 -0.71
N VAL A 86 -0.04 1.04 -0.74
CA VAL A 86 0.96 1.79 -1.51
C VAL A 86 1.86 0.80 -2.22
N THR A 87 1.92 0.85 -3.55
CA THR A 87 2.82 -0.04 -4.29
C THR A 87 3.61 0.69 -5.38
N ASN A 88 4.91 0.43 -5.43
CA ASN A 88 5.83 1.02 -6.41
C ASN A 88 5.83 2.56 -6.43
N TYR A 89 5.57 3.17 -5.30
CA TYR A 89 5.52 4.60 -5.11
C TYR A 89 6.33 5.00 -3.88
N LEU A 90 7.09 6.08 -3.97
CA LEU A 90 7.83 6.67 -2.86
C LEU A 90 7.91 8.18 -3.05
N TRP A 91 7.32 8.92 -2.12
CA TRP A 91 7.51 10.35 -1.95
C TRP A 91 7.59 10.64 -0.45
N ARG A 92 8.81 10.84 0.04
CA ARG A 92 9.10 10.93 1.48
C ARG A 92 8.30 12.00 2.22
N PRO A 93 8.09 13.22 1.64
CA PRO A 93 7.25 14.23 2.30
C PRO A 93 5.82 13.79 2.59
N LEU A 94 5.27 12.82 1.86
CA LEU A 94 3.92 12.30 2.07
C LEU A 94 3.84 11.13 3.06
N LEU A 95 4.95 10.52 3.44
CA LEU A 95 4.91 9.37 4.35
C LEU A 95 4.09 9.64 5.63
N PRO A 96 4.26 10.79 6.33
CA PRO A 96 3.45 11.08 7.50
C PRO A 96 1.95 11.14 7.20
N ALA A 97 1.55 11.83 6.11
CA ALA A 97 0.16 11.98 5.73
C ALA A 97 -0.48 10.64 5.31
N ILE A 98 0.27 9.78 4.62
CA ILE A 98 -0.17 8.42 4.26
C ILE A 98 -0.38 7.58 5.53
N LEU A 99 0.56 7.65 6.46
CA LEU A 99 0.45 6.93 7.73
C LEU A 99 -0.76 7.43 8.54
N ASP A 100 -0.99 8.74 8.60
CA ASP A 100 -2.14 9.31 9.31
C ASP A 100 -3.48 8.82 8.76
N CYS A 101 -3.56 8.49 7.48
CA CYS A 101 -4.78 7.93 6.88
C CYS A 101 -5.11 6.50 7.35
N VAL A 102 -4.22 5.81 8.05
CA VAL A 102 -4.52 4.48 8.60
C VAL A 102 -5.45 4.65 9.81
N ALA A 103 -6.68 4.13 9.72
CA ALA A 103 -7.66 4.17 10.80
C ALA A 103 -7.17 3.42 12.05
N PRO A 104 -7.68 3.71 13.25
CA PRO A 104 -7.54 2.80 14.38
C PRO A 104 -7.96 1.37 13.98
N GLU A 105 -7.10 0.39 14.25
CA GLU A 105 -7.22 -1.01 13.81
C GLU A 105 -7.07 -1.22 12.29
N GLY A 106 -6.83 -0.15 11.53
CA GLY A 106 -6.56 -0.22 10.10
C GLY A 106 -5.17 -0.75 9.79
N VAL A 107 -4.99 -1.17 8.54
CA VAL A 107 -3.78 -1.84 8.04
C VAL A 107 -3.13 -1.01 6.96
N LEU A 108 -1.83 -0.77 7.08
CA LEU A 108 -0.97 -0.31 6.00
C LEU A 108 -0.36 -1.53 5.29
N ILE A 109 -0.48 -1.59 3.97
CA ILE A 109 0.21 -2.56 3.11
C ILE A 109 1.08 -1.78 2.14
N TYR A 110 2.37 -1.70 2.40
CA TYR A 110 3.28 -0.90 1.60
C TYR A 110 4.39 -1.77 1.01
N LYS A 111 4.68 -1.56 -0.28
CA LYS A 111 5.81 -2.18 -0.98
C LYS A 111 6.33 -1.21 -2.03
N THR A 112 7.65 -0.94 -2.01
CA THR A 112 8.31 -0.18 -3.08
C THR A 112 9.78 -0.58 -3.23
N PHE A 113 10.46 0.06 -4.16
CA PHE A 113 11.85 -0.24 -4.49
C PHE A 113 12.80 0.24 -3.40
N ALA A 114 13.91 -0.47 -3.24
CA ALA A 114 14.95 -0.20 -2.26
C ALA A 114 16.32 -0.05 -2.92
N ALA A 115 17.28 0.48 -2.16
CA ALA A 115 18.68 0.58 -2.54
C ALA A 115 19.21 -0.77 -3.05
N GLY A 116 19.97 -0.75 -4.12
CA GLY A 116 20.38 -1.92 -4.89
C GLY A 116 19.59 -2.08 -6.20
N ASN A 117 18.36 -1.56 -6.28
CA ASN A 117 17.54 -1.68 -7.49
C ASN A 117 18.15 -0.96 -8.71
N GLU A 118 18.97 0.08 -8.49
CA GLU A 118 19.73 0.77 -9.52
C GLU A 118 20.69 -0.14 -10.28
N THR A 119 21.07 -1.28 -9.71
CA THR A 119 21.96 -2.26 -10.33
C THR A 119 21.24 -3.23 -11.26
N VAL A 120 19.93 -3.35 -11.14
CA VAL A 120 19.14 -4.33 -11.90
C VAL A 120 18.03 -3.71 -12.75
N GLY A 121 17.71 -2.42 -12.56
CA GLY A 121 16.67 -1.79 -13.37
C GLY A 121 16.22 -0.42 -12.90
N LYS A 122 14.99 -0.09 -13.23
CA LYS A 122 14.34 1.17 -12.83
C LYS A 122 13.26 0.91 -11.76
N PRO A 123 13.01 1.89 -10.87
CA PRO A 123 13.72 3.16 -10.73
C PRO A 123 15.17 2.96 -10.29
N SER A 124 16.04 3.90 -10.72
CA SER A 124 17.47 3.87 -10.41
C SER A 124 17.94 5.13 -9.66
N ARG A 125 17.08 6.16 -9.55
CA ARG A 125 17.42 7.37 -8.81
C ARG A 125 17.25 7.13 -7.31
N PRO A 126 18.22 7.57 -6.47
CA PRO A 126 18.14 7.40 -5.01
C PRO A 126 16.87 7.95 -4.37
N ASP A 127 16.30 9.03 -4.94
CA ASP A 127 15.07 9.66 -4.45
C ASP A 127 13.87 8.67 -4.42
N PHE A 128 13.88 7.67 -5.31
CA PHE A 128 12.83 6.66 -5.46
C PHE A 128 13.19 5.29 -4.86
N LEU A 129 14.33 5.22 -4.16
CA LEU A 129 14.82 4.00 -3.54
C LEU A 129 14.88 4.17 -2.02
N LEU A 130 14.27 3.26 -1.31
CA LEU A 130 14.33 3.25 0.16
C LEU A 130 15.73 2.87 0.64
N ALA A 131 16.25 3.61 1.62
CA ALA A 131 17.45 3.21 2.33
C ALA A 131 17.17 1.96 3.21
N PRO A 132 18.20 1.13 3.53
CA PRO A 132 18.01 -0.05 4.36
C PRO A 132 17.21 0.24 5.65
N GLY A 133 16.13 -0.51 5.88
CA GLY A 133 15.27 -0.37 7.04
C GLY A 133 14.38 0.89 7.06
N GLU A 134 14.28 1.65 5.98
CA GLU A 134 13.58 2.94 5.99
C GLU A 134 12.08 2.79 6.26
N LEU A 135 11.39 1.83 5.63
CA LEU A 135 9.98 1.59 5.91
C LEU A 135 9.74 1.14 7.36
N LEU A 136 10.64 0.36 7.91
CA LEU A 136 10.53 -0.09 9.30
C LEU A 136 10.58 1.10 10.26
N ARG A 137 11.50 2.03 10.04
CA ARG A 137 11.60 3.27 10.84
C ARG A 137 10.40 4.18 10.62
N ALA A 138 9.95 4.35 9.38
CA ALA A 138 8.78 5.18 9.08
C ALA A 138 7.52 4.68 9.80
N CYS A 139 7.39 3.37 10.00
CA CYS A 139 6.23 2.74 10.63
C CYS A 139 6.41 2.49 12.14
N GLU A 140 7.37 3.11 12.82
CA GLU A 140 7.64 2.88 14.25
C GLU A 140 6.43 3.15 15.18
N ALA A 141 5.54 4.07 14.78
CA ALA A 141 4.31 4.36 15.51
C ALA A 141 3.19 3.32 15.29
N LEU A 142 3.39 2.36 14.40
CA LEU A 142 2.45 1.29 14.09
C LEU A 142 3.00 -0.05 14.59
N ARG A 143 2.10 -1.01 14.82
CA ARG A 143 2.52 -2.38 15.08
C ARG A 143 2.89 -3.06 13.76
N VAL A 144 4.16 -3.33 13.55
CA VAL A 144 4.64 -4.08 12.39
C VAL A 144 4.25 -5.55 12.55
N ILE A 145 3.54 -6.08 11.55
CA ILE A 145 3.12 -7.49 11.46
C ILE A 145 4.10 -8.27 10.61
N ALA A 146 4.54 -7.69 9.48
CA ALA A 146 5.52 -8.30 8.61
C ALA A 146 6.40 -7.22 7.95
N TYR A 147 7.66 -7.52 7.80
CA TYR A 147 8.62 -6.67 7.11
C TYR A 147 9.63 -7.52 6.36
N GLU A 148 9.93 -7.12 5.15
CA GLU A 148 10.96 -7.74 4.33
C GLU A 148 11.76 -6.66 3.60
N ASP A 149 13.08 -6.82 3.56
CA ASP A 149 14.04 -5.95 2.86
C ASP A 149 15.00 -6.85 2.11
N GLY A 150 14.98 -6.80 0.78
CA GLY A 150 15.83 -7.69 0.01
C GLY A 150 15.48 -7.79 -1.47
N PHE A 151 16.00 -8.84 -2.09
CA PHE A 151 15.92 -9.07 -3.52
C PHE A 151 14.79 -10.03 -3.88
N LEU A 152 14.10 -9.71 -4.98
CA LEU A 152 13.11 -10.57 -5.63
C LEU A 152 13.56 -10.85 -7.06
N GLY A 153 13.57 -12.12 -7.44
CA GLY A 153 13.73 -12.54 -8.82
C GLY A 153 12.40 -12.60 -9.58
N GLY A 154 12.45 -12.54 -10.92
CA GLY A 154 11.33 -12.68 -11.83
C GLY A 154 10.21 -11.60 -11.74
N PRO A 155 10.47 -10.35 -12.08
CA PRO A 155 11.71 -9.71 -12.49
C PRO A 155 12.60 -9.34 -11.31
N ASP A 156 13.88 -9.19 -11.59
CA ASP A 156 14.90 -8.80 -10.64
C ASP A 156 14.63 -7.40 -10.10
N ARG A 157 14.59 -7.28 -8.77
CA ARG A 157 14.35 -6.00 -8.07
C ARG A 157 14.71 -6.08 -6.60
N PHE A 158 15.25 -4.99 -6.09
CA PHE A 158 15.39 -4.78 -4.66
C PHE A 158 14.18 -4.03 -4.13
N VAL A 159 13.58 -4.51 -3.04
CA VAL A 159 12.37 -3.95 -2.48
C VAL A 159 12.41 -3.95 -0.96
N GLN A 160 11.74 -2.98 -0.36
CA GLN A 160 11.21 -3.11 0.99
C GLN A 160 9.69 -3.25 0.94
N ARG A 161 9.17 -4.06 1.84
CA ARG A 161 7.73 -4.26 1.97
C ARG A 161 7.35 -4.49 3.43
N ILE A 162 6.28 -3.83 3.84
CA ILE A 162 5.81 -3.82 5.23
C ILE A 162 4.30 -3.98 5.29
N VAL A 163 3.85 -4.62 6.34
CA VAL A 163 2.47 -4.61 6.80
C VAL A 163 2.47 -4.18 8.26
N ALA A 164 1.74 -3.12 8.54
CA ALA A 164 1.67 -2.57 9.87
C ALA A 164 0.23 -2.18 10.22
N VAL A 165 -0.15 -2.28 11.49
CA VAL A 165 -1.50 -2.02 11.98
C VAL A 165 -1.46 -0.86 12.96
N ARG A 166 -2.40 0.09 12.84
CA ARG A 166 -2.61 1.11 13.86
C ARG A 166 -3.36 0.50 15.03
N GLN A 167 -2.61 -0.11 15.93
CA GLN A 167 -3.18 -0.73 17.11
C GLN A 167 -3.42 0.33 18.18
N PRO A 168 -4.68 0.56 18.61
CA PRO A 168 -4.95 1.47 19.72
C PRO A 168 -4.34 0.92 21.01
N PRO A 169 -4.04 1.76 21.98
CA PRO A 169 -3.63 1.32 23.30
C PRO A 169 -4.70 0.36 23.86
N SER A 170 -4.35 -0.89 23.98
CA SER A 170 -5.27 -1.95 24.44
C SER A 170 -4.57 -2.77 25.52
N VAL A 171 -5.34 -3.18 26.50
CA VAL A 171 -4.86 -4.05 27.59
C VAL A 171 -4.68 -5.50 27.10
N ALA A 172 -5.41 -5.90 26.07
CA ALA A 172 -5.33 -7.26 25.53
C ALA A 172 -4.55 -7.32 24.21
N PRO A 173 -3.61 -8.26 24.06
CA PRO A 173 -2.90 -8.44 22.80
C PRO A 173 -3.87 -8.89 21.70
N ARG A 174 -3.85 -8.18 20.57
CA ARG A 174 -4.64 -8.58 19.41
C ARG A 174 -3.93 -9.67 18.62
N ARG A 175 -4.73 -10.58 18.06
CA ARG A 175 -4.24 -11.67 17.22
C ARG A 175 -4.33 -11.27 15.77
N HIS A 176 -3.18 -10.98 15.16
CA HIS A 176 -3.06 -10.75 13.71
C HIS A 176 -2.52 -12.05 13.10
N THR A 177 -3.35 -12.73 12.29
CA THR A 177 -2.94 -13.99 11.65
C THR A 177 -1.89 -13.72 10.59
N LEU A 178 -0.80 -14.49 10.61
CA LEU A 178 0.29 -14.36 9.62
C LEU A 178 -0.01 -15.10 8.32
N GLU A 179 -1.01 -15.95 8.33
CA GLU A 179 -1.46 -16.74 7.19
C GLU A 179 -2.85 -16.28 6.76
N ALA A 180 -3.06 -16.16 5.45
CA ALA A 180 -4.41 -15.94 4.93
C ALA A 180 -5.30 -17.11 5.32
N PRO A 181 -6.59 -16.88 5.65
CA PRO A 181 -7.54 -17.96 5.86
C PRO A 181 -7.50 -18.89 4.64
N GLY A 182 -7.32 -20.19 4.89
CA GLY A 182 -7.43 -21.19 3.83
C GLY A 182 -8.82 -21.11 3.18
N PRO A 183 -8.97 -21.58 1.93
CA PRO A 183 -10.28 -21.74 1.35
C PRO A 183 -11.13 -22.58 2.33
N ASN A 184 -12.30 -22.08 2.66
CA ASN A 184 -13.24 -22.80 3.55
C ASN A 184 -13.38 -24.24 3.04
N ARG A 185 -13.05 -25.20 3.92
CA ARG A 185 -13.35 -26.60 3.70
C ARG A 185 -14.85 -26.84 3.82
#